data_a9f53f9e8ba8002a39b75db2d951044f
#
_entry.id   a9f53f9e8ba8002a39b75db2d951044f
#
_cell.length_a   1.000
_cell.length_b   1.000
_cell.length_c   1.000
_cell.angle_alpha   90.00
_cell.angle_beta   90.00
_cell.angle_gamma   90.00
#
_symmetry.space_group_name_H-M   'P 1'
#
loop_
_entity.id
_entity.type
_entity.pdbx_description
1 polymer ?
#
loop_
_entity_poly.entity_id
_entity_poly.type
_entity_poly.pdbx_seq_one_letter_code
_entity_poly.pdbx_strand_id
1 'polypeptide(L)'
;MPVYLCTCGTSAAKKFFGQTPRFDAAWVTEHGGVEAASKVIYNTFRTASMEDETALTRDLSAEIHSLARMGVNDKDTVVLFSSETVDGQACAWAVKRYLEQARPGILCRVEVISGLQVTDAQTFRSAGVLNFTKAVLREIDANGAGQCVLNPTGGFKSLVPYTVLIGMLRGVQAKYIFEQSSALIPLPMMPVEFARSRLEPLRPLLERIQNETAIPRAELDKALPSFAEREILESLFEDVGQGQVSLSPVGFLIWEELERPTALVPYLSRRALDDLLKVRGTEGCNPDDYIARVACSPEQLAVGKHESWSNGLFWLKRGDHTRDRYLVSVEGWRLLVWRIVDHVEYDALLTLNHKTDAGARVVAERRAHYAPFVRMELYED
;
A
#
# COMPACT_ATOMS: atom_id res chain seq x y z
N MET A 1 10.52 -8.42 -2.88
CA MET A 1 10.59 -7.57 -4.10
C MET A 1 9.67 -6.38 -3.86
N PRO A 2 10.16 -5.15 -4.01
CA PRO A 2 9.34 -3.97 -3.83
C PRO A 2 8.15 -3.90 -4.79
N VAL A 3 7.05 -3.32 -4.30
CA VAL A 3 5.85 -3.00 -5.07
C VAL A 3 5.67 -1.49 -5.04
N TYR A 4 5.88 -0.84 -6.19
CA TYR A 4 5.74 0.61 -6.31
C TYR A 4 4.32 0.96 -6.72
N LEU A 5 3.63 1.70 -5.87
CA LEU A 5 2.26 2.17 -6.06
C LEU A 5 2.30 3.63 -6.52
N CYS A 6 2.15 3.84 -7.83
CA CYS A 6 2.43 5.10 -8.47
C CYS A 6 1.15 5.78 -8.96
N THR A 7 0.89 7.02 -8.59
CA THR A 7 -0.05 7.86 -9.31
C THR A 7 0.51 8.20 -10.68
N CYS A 8 -0.32 8.12 -11.73
CA CYS A 8 0.11 8.38 -13.09
C CYS A 8 -0.71 9.52 -13.73
N GLY A 9 -0.01 10.48 -14.32
CA GLY A 9 -0.59 11.62 -15.01
C GLY A 9 -0.27 11.65 -16.49
N THR A 10 -0.29 12.85 -17.06
CA THR A 10 -0.06 13.05 -18.51
C THR A 10 1.37 13.48 -18.84
N SER A 11 2.29 13.45 -17.86
CA SER A 11 3.68 13.91 -18.07
C SER A 11 4.46 13.13 -19.14
N ALA A 12 4.03 11.89 -19.47
CA ALA A 12 4.59 11.13 -20.58
C ALA A 12 4.35 11.78 -21.95
N ALA A 13 3.27 12.57 -22.09
CA ALA A 13 2.93 13.29 -23.31
C ALA A 13 3.50 14.72 -23.36
N LYS A 14 4.45 15.09 -22.48
CA LYS A 14 4.95 16.48 -22.39
C LYS A 14 5.50 17.04 -23.69
N LYS A 15 5.98 16.21 -24.62
CA LYS A 15 6.44 16.65 -25.95
C LYS A 15 5.30 17.16 -26.84
N PHE A 16 4.05 16.85 -26.50
CA PHE A 16 2.86 17.33 -27.20
C PHE A 16 2.23 18.57 -26.54
N PHE A 17 2.72 18.98 -25.35
CA PHE A 17 2.21 20.15 -24.68
C PHE A 17 2.54 21.43 -25.47
N GLY A 18 1.54 22.30 -25.64
CA GLY A 18 1.71 23.53 -26.42
C GLY A 18 1.68 23.34 -27.94
N GLN A 19 1.49 22.12 -28.43
CA GLN A 19 1.31 21.86 -29.87
C GLN A 19 -0.15 22.01 -30.30
N THR A 20 -0.37 22.13 -31.61
CA THR A 20 -1.68 22.09 -32.23
C THR A 20 -1.73 20.90 -33.18
N PRO A 21 -2.68 19.95 -33.04
CA PRO A 21 -3.76 19.94 -32.02
C PRO A 21 -3.26 19.74 -30.60
N ARG A 22 -4.04 20.22 -29.61
CA ARG A 22 -3.74 20.06 -28.19
C ARG A 22 -3.82 18.59 -27.80
N PHE A 23 -2.90 18.13 -26.94
CA PHE A 23 -2.98 16.81 -26.33
C PHE A 23 -4.13 16.74 -25.32
N ASP A 24 -5.18 16.00 -25.68
CA ASP A 24 -6.39 15.76 -24.90
C ASP A 24 -7.11 14.50 -25.41
N ALA A 25 -8.35 14.29 -24.97
CA ALA A 25 -9.15 13.13 -25.39
C ALA A 25 -9.43 13.10 -26.92
N ALA A 26 -9.57 14.26 -27.55
CA ALA A 26 -9.77 14.33 -29.00
C ALA A 26 -8.52 13.90 -29.74
N TRP A 27 -7.35 14.35 -29.29
CA TRP A 27 -6.05 13.92 -29.83
C TRP A 27 -5.89 12.39 -29.77
N VAL A 28 -6.24 11.76 -28.62
CA VAL A 28 -6.18 10.30 -28.47
C VAL A 28 -7.11 9.59 -29.46
N THR A 29 -8.31 10.14 -29.66
CA THR A 29 -9.28 9.57 -30.62
C THR A 29 -8.76 9.64 -32.05
N GLU A 30 -8.20 10.78 -32.46
CA GLU A 30 -7.59 10.98 -33.79
C GLU A 30 -6.42 10.04 -34.05
N HIS A 31 -5.69 9.65 -33.01
CA HIS A 31 -4.57 8.71 -33.08
C HIS A 31 -4.98 7.24 -32.91
N GLY A 32 -6.27 6.91 -33.06
CA GLY A 32 -6.77 5.53 -33.09
C GLY A 32 -7.03 4.94 -31.68
N GLY A 33 -7.29 5.79 -30.68
CA GLY A 33 -7.64 5.38 -29.33
C GLY A 33 -6.43 5.13 -28.42
N VAL A 34 -6.70 4.71 -27.19
CA VAL A 34 -5.72 4.61 -26.09
C VAL A 34 -4.48 3.78 -26.47
N GLU A 35 -4.68 2.62 -27.08
CA GLU A 35 -3.56 1.73 -27.41
C GLU A 35 -2.64 2.32 -28.49
N ALA A 36 -3.21 2.84 -29.57
CA ALA A 36 -2.42 3.41 -30.67
C ALA A 36 -1.76 4.73 -30.23
N ALA A 37 -2.49 5.61 -29.53
CA ALA A 37 -1.96 6.84 -28.95
C ALA A 37 -0.81 6.55 -27.98
N SER A 38 -0.91 5.52 -27.15
CA SER A 38 0.17 5.14 -26.22
C SER A 38 1.46 4.76 -26.94
N LYS A 39 1.38 4.13 -28.11
CA LYS A 39 2.55 3.80 -28.95
C LYS A 39 3.20 5.07 -29.51
N VAL A 40 2.38 6.05 -29.94
CA VAL A 40 2.87 7.35 -30.42
C VAL A 40 3.61 8.08 -29.31
N ILE A 41 3.02 8.17 -28.13
CA ILE A 41 3.64 8.80 -26.95
C ILE A 41 4.95 8.09 -26.59
N TYR A 42 4.92 6.77 -26.42
CA TYR A 42 6.10 5.95 -26.10
C TYR A 42 7.24 6.17 -27.09
N ASN A 43 6.97 6.25 -28.40
CA ASN A 43 7.99 6.46 -29.43
C ASN A 43 8.76 7.79 -29.25
N THR A 44 8.20 8.78 -28.54
CA THR A 44 8.89 10.07 -28.31
C THR A 44 10.04 9.96 -27.30
N PHE A 45 10.06 8.92 -26.46
CA PHE A 45 11.08 8.75 -25.42
C PHE A 45 11.65 7.33 -25.32
N ARG A 46 11.28 6.40 -26.20
CA ARG A 46 11.69 4.98 -26.12
C ARG A 46 13.20 4.75 -26.16
N THR A 47 13.99 5.68 -26.71
CA THR A 47 15.45 5.59 -26.82
C THR A 47 16.16 6.31 -25.67
N ALA A 48 15.43 7.04 -24.83
CA ALA A 48 16.00 7.72 -23.68
C ALA A 48 16.34 6.68 -22.58
N SER A 49 17.47 6.83 -21.91
CA SER A 49 17.91 5.91 -20.85
C SER A 49 17.49 6.41 -19.45
N MET A 50 17.06 5.49 -18.60
CA MET A 50 16.81 5.76 -17.17
C MET A 50 18.12 6.07 -16.40
N GLU A 51 19.26 5.73 -16.93
CA GLU A 51 20.60 6.00 -16.37
C GLU A 51 21.16 7.35 -16.79
N ASP A 52 20.55 8.03 -17.78
CA ASP A 52 20.96 9.36 -18.22
C ASP A 52 20.20 10.46 -17.47
N GLU A 53 20.94 11.21 -16.66
CA GLU A 53 20.44 12.35 -15.87
C GLU A 53 19.68 13.40 -16.71
N THR A 54 20.18 13.69 -17.91
CA THR A 54 19.54 14.65 -18.80
C THR A 54 18.24 14.11 -19.35
N ALA A 55 18.21 12.83 -19.73
CA ALA A 55 17.01 12.17 -20.24
C ALA A 55 15.94 12.06 -19.13
N LEU A 56 16.32 11.72 -17.91
CA LEU A 56 15.41 11.64 -16.76
C LEU A 56 14.62 12.92 -16.54
N THR A 57 15.31 14.06 -16.57
CA THR A 57 14.69 15.36 -16.29
C THR A 57 13.97 15.94 -17.51
N ARG A 58 14.53 15.79 -18.70
CA ARG A 58 14.06 16.45 -19.92
C ARG A 58 13.10 15.60 -20.73
N ASP A 59 13.39 14.31 -20.93
CA ASP A 59 12.72 13.47 -21.92
C ASP A 59 11.73 12.47 -21.31
N LEU A 60 12.04 11.92 -20.14
CA LEU A 60 11.23 10.89 -19.47
C LEU A 60 10.13 11.51 -18.60
N SER A 61 9.05 10.74 -18.38
CA SER A 61 7.93 11.18 -17.55
C SER A 61 8.29 11.28 -16.07
N ALA A 62 7.47 11.99 -15.29
CA ALA A 62 7.65 12.11 -13.84
C ALA A 62 7.63 10.75 -13.13
N GLU A 63 6.81 9.83 -13.61
CA GLU A 63 6.70 8.46 -13.10
C GLU A 63 7.98 7.67 -13.36
N ILE A 64 8.52 7.71 -14.57
CA ILE A 64 9.76 7.01 -14.93
C ILE A 64 10.93 7.62 -14.16
N HIS A 65 11.01 8.96 -14.10
CA HIS A 65 12.05 9.66 -13.35
C HIS A 65 12.05 9.26 -11.88
N SER A 66 10.89 9.29 -11.22
CA SER A 66 10.81 8.92 -9.80
C SER A 66 11.15 7.44 -9.56
N LEU A 67 10.69 6.54 -10.40
CA LEU A 67 11.02 5.11 -10.32
C LEU A 67 12.53 4.84 -10.52
N ALA A 68 13.17 5.53 -11.46
CA ALA A 68 14.63 5.47 -11.64
C ALA A 68 15.37 5.90 -10.37
N ARG A 69 14.94 7.01 -9.74
CA ARG A 69 15.53 7.51 -8.48
C ARG A 69 15.28 6.58 -7.30
N MET A 70 14.18 5.83 -7.32
CA MET A 70 13.88 4.82 -6.30
C MET A 70 14.67 3.52 -6.52
N GLY A 71 15.39 3.39 -7.63
CA GLY A 71 16.19 2.22 -7.95
C GLY A 71 15.37 1.01 -8.41
N VAL A 72 14.29 1.24 -9.16
CA VAL A 72 13.46 0.15 -9.69
C VAL A 72 14.27 -0.86 -10.51
N ASN A 73 14.04 -2.15 -10.29
CA ASN A 73 14.79 -3.26 -10.87
C ASN A 73 13.87 -4.22 -11.65
N ASP A 74 14.50 -5.14 -12.41
CA ASP A 74 13.82 -6.13 -13.27
C ASP A 74 12.84 -7.06 -12.54
N LYS A 75 12.99 -7.25 -11.24
CA LYS A 75 12.15 -8.17 -10.46
C LYS A 75 11.05 -7.46 -9.66
N ASP A 76 10.96 -6.15 -9.78
CA ASP A 76 10.02 -5.35 -9.01
C ASP A 76 8.64 -5.32 -9.67
N THR A 77 7.64 -4.95 -8.88
CA THR A 77 6.28 -4.73 -9.38
C THR A 77 5.97 -3.23 -9.37
N VAL A 78 5.38 -2.74 -10.44
CA VAL A 78 4.90 -1.36 -10.57
C VAL A 78 3.41 -1.36 -10.88
N VAL A 79 2.63 -0.67 -10.08
CA VAL A 79 1.21 -0.41 -10.30
C VAL A 79 1.04 1.06 -10.64
N LEU A 80 0.57 1.35 -11.85
CA LEU A 80 0.31 2.70 -12.32
C LEU A 80 -1.19 2.99 -12.18
N PHE A 81 -1.58 3.79 -11.19
CA PHE A 81 -2.96 4.26 -11.03
C PHE A 81 -3.22 5.41 -11.98
N SER A 82 -3.99 5.13 -13.03
CA SER A 82 -4.32 6.08 -14.09
C SER A 82 -5.68 6.73 -13.82
N SER A 83 -5.85 7.97 -14.32
CA SER A 83 -7.18 8.56 -14.44
C SER A 83 -8.07 7.74 -15.39
N GLU A 84 -9.38 7.93 -15.28
CA GLU A 84 -10.34 7.32 -16.23
C GLU A 84 -10.32 7.99 -17.61
N THR A 85 -9.69 9.16 -17.75
CA THR A 85 -9.61 9.88 -19.03
C THR A 85 -8.73 9.15 -20.02
N VAL A 86 -9.09 9.14 -21.29
CA VAL A 86 -8.36 8.39 -22.34
C VAL A 86 -6.94 8.90 -22.55
N ASP A 87 -6.69 10.20 -22.35
CA ASP A 87 -5.36 10.82 -22.40
C ASP A 87 -4.47 10.36 -21.24
N GLY A 88 -5.01 10.28 -20.03
CA GLY A 88 -4.32 9.72 -18.87
C GLY A 88 -4.00 8.25 -19.04
N GLN A 89 -4.96 7.47 -19.55
CA GLN A 89 -4.75 6.05 -19.88
C GLN A 89 -3.65 5.87 -20.93
N ALA A 90 -3.68 6.64 -22.03
CA ALA A 90 -2.67 6.55 -23.08
C ALA A 90 -1.26 6.84 -22.53
N CYS A 91 -1.12 7.80 -21.62
CA CYS A 91 0.14 8.09 -20.94
C CYS A 91 0.59 6.94 -20.03
N ALA A 92 -0.30 6.38 -19.21
CA ALA A 92 0.03 5.26 -18.34
C ALA A 92 0.47 4.01 -19.11
N TRP A 93 -0.20 3.70 -20.21
CA TRP A 93 0.22 2.61 -21.11
C TRP A 93 1.55 2.88 -21.80
N ALA A 94 1.88 4.15 -22.14
CA ALA A 94 3.18 4.52 -22.68
C ALA A 94 4.30 4.32 -21.65
N VAL A 95 4.06 4.73 -20.39
CA VAL A 95 4.98 4.50 -19.27
C VAL A 95 5.21 3.01 -19.03
N LYS A 96 4.14 2.21 -19.00
CA LYS A 96 4.24 0.75 -18.87
C LYS A 96 5.12 0.15 -19.96
N ARG A 97 4.87 0.48 -21.24
CA ARG A 97 5.68 -0.01 -22.37
C ARG A 97 7.16 0.31 -22.22
N TYR A 98 7.47 1.51 -21.76
CA TYR A 98 8.84 1.92 -21.52
C TYR A 98 9.49 1.11 -20.40
N LEU A 99 8.81 0.95 -19.28
CA LEU A 99 9.33 0.19 -18.14
C LEU A 99 9.60 -1.28 -18.50
N GLU A 100 8.69 -1.91 -19.23
CA GLU A 100 8.85 -3.29 -19.69
C GLU A 100 9.99 -3.45 -20.72
N GLN A 101 10.29 -2.41 -21.51
CA GLN A 101 11.45 -2.42 -22.39
C GLN A 101 12.74 -2.18 -21.61
N ALA A 102 12.76 -1.19 -20.70
CA ALA A 102 13.95 -0.80 -19.97
C ALA A 102 14.34 -1.81 -18.89
N ARG A 103 13.37 -2.58 -18.39
CA ARG A 103 13.49 -3.60 -17.34
C ARG A 103 12.68 -4.84 -17.72
N PRO A 104 13.24 -5.77 -18.55
CA PRO A 104 12.46 -6.87 -19.14
C PRO A 104 11.82 -7.85 -18.17
N GLY A 105 12.26 -7.88 -16.92
CA GLY A 105 11.69 -8.73 -15.86
C GLY A 105 10.71 -8.04 -14.94
N ILE A 106 10.42 -6.75 -15.15
CA ILE A 106 9.50 -5.98 -14.31
C ILE A 106 8.06 -6.42 -14.52
N LEU A 107 7.29 -6.47 -13.44
CA LEU A 107 5.83 -6.66 -13.52
C LEU A 107 5.17 -5.29 -13.47
N CYS A 108 4.79 -4.74 -14.63
CA CYS A 108 4.12 -3.44 -14.69
C CYS A 108 2.66 -3.59 -15.11
N ARG A 109 1.72 -3.04 -14.34
CA ARG A 109 0.30 -3.00 -14.67
C ARG A 109 -0.28 -1.60 -14.54
N VAL A 110 -1.26 -1.32 -15.37
CA VAL A 110 -2.05 -0.09 -15.32
C VAL A 110 -3.39 -0.41 -14.70
N GLU A 111 -3.79 0.36 -13.71
CA GLU A 111 -5.09 0.31 -13.10
C GLU A 111 -5.81 1.63 -13.32
N VAL A 112 -6.92 1.58 -14.03
CA VAL A 112 -7.76 2.76 -14.32
C VAL A 112 -8.69 2.99 -13.14
N ILE A 113 -8.61 4.17 -12.56
CA ILE A 113 -9.42 4.56 -11.40
C ILE A 113 -10.66 5.32 -11.86
N SER A 114 -11.82 4.69 -11.71
CA SER A 114 -13.10 5.30 -12.06
C SER A 114 -13.38 6.54 -11.20
N GLY A 115 -13.90 7.59 -11.83
CA GLY A 115 -14.14 8.90 -11.22
C GLY A 115 -12.89 9.76 -11.07
N LEU A 116 -11.70 9.24 -11.33
CA LEU A 116 -10.47 10.02 -11.27
C LEU A 116 -10.30 10.82 -12.57
N GLN A 117 -10.89 12.01 -12.60
CA GLN A 117 -10.94 12.90 -13.76
C GLN A 117 -11.03 14.37 -13.30
N VAL A 118 -10.94 15.35 -14.21
CA VAL A 118 -10.87 16.78 -13.88
C VAL A 118 -12.07 17.59 -14.35
N THR A 119 -12.98 16.99 -15.11
CA THR A 119 -14.10 17.68 -15.74
C THR A 119 -15.24 17.96 -14.75
N ASP A 120 -15.37 17.11 -13.72
CA ASP A 120 -16.35 17.23 -12.65
C ASP A 120 -15.69 17.08 -11.29
N ALA A 121 -15.61 18.18 -10.55
CA ALA A 121 -14.98 18.24 -9.24
C ALA A 121 -15.73 17.40 -8.17
N GLN A 122 -17.05 17.25 -8.30
CA GLN A 122 -17.83 16.43 -7.38
C GLN A 122 -17.52 14.95 -7.59
N THR A 123 -17.59 14.45 -8.82
CA THR A 123 -17.21 13.07 -9.14
C THR A 123 -15.77 12.78 -8.76
N PHE A 124 -14.85 13.73 -9.01
CA PHE A 124 -13.45 13.56 -8.57
C PHE A 124 -13.35 13.32 -7.07
N ARG A 125 -14.02 14.12 -6.22
CA ARG A 125 -13.94 13.99 -4.76
C ARG A 125 -14.67 12.76 -4.25
N SER A 126 -15.94 12.59 -4.64
CA SER A 126 -16.83 11.56 -4.08
C SER A 126 -16.55 10.15 -4.59
N ALA A 127 -16.08 10.01 -5.83
CA ALA A 127 -15.79 8.72 -6.45
C ALA A 127 -14.29 8.52 -6.74
N GLY A 128 -13.65 9.49 -7.42
CA GLY A 128 -12.26 9.34 -7.89
C GLY A 128 -11.27 9.11 -6.76
N VAL A 129 -11.27 10.00 -5.76
CA VAL A 129 -10.34 9.88 -4.61
C VAL A 129 -10.68 8.66 -3.75
N LEU A 130 -11.98 8.34 -3.57
CA LEU A 130 -12.41 7.17 -2.83
C LEU A 130 -11.96 5.87 -3.52
N ASN A 131 -12.17 5.75 -4.83
CA ASN A 131 -11.75 4.57 -5.59
C ASN A 131 -10.23 4.43 -5.63
N PHE A 132 -9.50 5.53 -5.75
CA PHE A 132 -8.05 5.55 -5.61
C PHE A 132 -7.61 5.03 -4.23
N THR A 133 -8.22 5.53 -3.16
CA THR A 133 -7.94 5.09 -1.79
C THR A 133 -8.16 3.57 -1.64
N LYS A 134 -9.31 3.06 -2.11
CA LYS A 134 -9.63 1.63 -2.11
C LYS A 134 -8.61 0.80 -2.89
N ALA A 135 -8.19 1.28 -4.05
CA ALA A 135 -7.21 0.59 -4.88
C ALA A 135 -5.83 0.51 -4.20
N VAL A 136 -5.36 1.61 -3.62
CA VAL A 136 -4.08 1.64 -2.90
C VAL A 136 -4.10 0.73 -1.67
N LEU A 137 -5.17 0.78 -0.86
CA LEU A 137 -5.32 -0.10 0.31
C LEU A 137 -5.33 -1.58 -0.08
N ARG A 138 -6.09 -1.95 -1.12
CA ARG A 138 -6.11 -3.31 -1.63
C ARG A 138 -4.72 -3.81 -2.01
N GLU A 139 -3.89 -2.97 -2.67
CA GLU A 139 -2.53 -3.32 -3.03
C GLU A 139 -1.62 -3.49 -1.81
N ILE A 140 -1.75 -2.61 -0.82
CA ILE A 140 -1.00 -2.71 0.43
C ILE A 140 -1.37 -4.00 1.18
N ASP A 141 -2.66 -4.31 1.26
CA ASP A 141 -3.14 -5.50 1.96
C ASP A 141 -2.75 -6.81 1.23
N ALA A 142 -2.70 -6.79 -0.10
CA ALA A 142 -2.30 -7.95 -0.91
C ALA A 142 -0.80 -8.24 -0.86
N ASN A 143 0.05 -7.20 -0.77
CA ASN A 143 1.50 -7.34 -0.87
C ASN A 143 2.23 -7.18 0.47
N GLY A 144 1.56 -6.61 1.48
CA GLY A 144 2.14 -6.26 2.77
C GLY A 144 2.83 -4.89 2.77
N ALA A 145 2.62 -4.13 3.85
CA ALA A 145 3.12 -2.76 3.98
C ALA A 145 4.64 -2.64 3.79
N GLY A 146 5.41 -3.61 4.31
CA GLY A 146 6.88 -3.63 4.20
C GLY A 146 7.41 -3.87 2.78
N GLN A 147 6.57 -4.29 1.83
CA GLN A 147 6.95 -4.47 0.43
C GLN A 147 6.51 -3.29 -0.45
N CYS A 148 5.58 -2.46 0.02
CA CYS A 148 5.01 -1.37 -0.75
C CYS A 148 5.80 -0.08 -0.59
N VAL A 149 5.87 0.70 -1.68
CA VAL A 149 6.38 2.07 -1.70
C VAL A 149 5.37 2.94 -2.44
N LEU A 150 4.87 3.97 -1.79
CA LEU A 150 3.95 4.93 -2.39
C LEU A 150 4.73 5.99 -3.17
N ASN A 151 4.36 6.20 -4.42
CA ASN A 151 4.99 7.18 -5.31
C ASN A 151 3.95 8.15 -5.88
N PRO A 152 3.63 9.25 -5.17
CA PRO A 152 2.69 10.25 -5.64
C PRO A 152 3.31 11.36 -6.51
N THR A 153 4.43 11.07 -7.19
CA THR A 153 5.14 12.09 -8.00
C THR A 153 4.36 12.48 -9.24
N GLY A 154 3.79 11.52 -9.95
CA GLY A 154 2.96 11.77 -11.13
C GLY A 154 1.48 12.01 -10.78
N GLY A 155 0.68 12.33 -11.79
CA GLY A 155 -0.77 12.45 -11.63
C GLY A 155 -1.26 13.70 -10.91
N PHE A 156 -2.44 13.59 -10.30
CA PHE A 156 -3.11 14.71 -9.65
C PHE A 156 -2.44 15.06 -8.32
N LYS A 157 -1.98 16.30 -8.19
CA LYS A 157 -1.35 16.80 -6.96
C LYS A 157 -2.29 16.74 -5.74
N SER A 158 -3.59 16.79 -5.96
CA SER A 158 -4.63 16.61 -4.93
C SER A 158 -4.64 15.20 -4.30
N LEU A 159 -4.03 14.19 -4.92
CA LEU A 159 -3.89 12.85 -4.35
C LEU A 159 -2.73 12.72 -3.36
N VAL A 160 -1.76 13.66 -3.39
CA VAL A 160 -0.58 13.61 -2.52
C VAL A 160 -0.97 13.55 -1.03
N PRO A 161 -1.87 14.41 -0.51
CA PRO A 161 -2.27 14.35 0.90
C PRO A 161 -2.88 13.01 1.31
N TYR A 162 -3.74 12.43 0.46
CA TYR A 162 -4.35 11.11 0.71
C TYR A 162 -3.31 10.00 0.69
N THR A 163 -2.38 10.04 -0.26
CA THR A 163 -1.29 9.06 -0.35
C THR A 163 -0.40 9.09 0.89
N VAL A 164 -0.09 10.30 1.39
CA VAL A 164 0.69 10.48 2.62
C VAL A 164 -0.08 9.96 3.83
N LEU A 165 -1.38 10.29 3.94
CA LEU A 165 -2.22 9.82 5.03
C LEU A 165 -2.31 8.29 5.06
N ILE A 166 -2.55 7.66 3.89
CA ILE A 166 -2.54 6.20 3.76
C ILE A 166 -1.19 5.63 4.20
N GLY A 167 -0.08 6.24 3.75
CA GLY A 167 1.27 5.82 4.13
C GLY A 167 1.49 5.86 5.64
N MET A 168 1.05 6.93 6.31
CA MET A 168 1.14 7.07 7.76
C MET A 168 0.31 6.02 8.50
N LEU A 169 -0.95 5.81 8.08
CA LEU A 169 -1.86 4.85 8.70
C LEU A 169 -1.46 3.40 8.48
N ARG A 170 -0.88 3.09 7.32
CA ARG A 170 -0.52 1.71 6.94
C ARG A 170 0.96 1.38 7.17
N GLY A 171 1.76 2.33 7.64
CA GLY A 171 3.20 2.14 7.82
C GLY A 171 3.94 1.93 6.49
N VAL A 172 3.47 2.55 5.41
CA VAL A 172 4.07 2.46 4.07
C VAL A 172 4.79 3.76 3.74
N GLN A 173 6.07 3.66 3.36
CA GLN A 173 6.85 4.84 3.01
C GLN A 173 6.35 5.46 1.69
N ALA A 174 6.05 6.77 1.73
CA ALA A 174 5.82 7.56 0.53
C ALA A 174 7.10 8.31 0.14
N LYS A 175 7.43 8.30 -1.17
CA LYS A 175 8.59 8.99 -1.74
C LYS A 175 8.14 9.90 -2.87
N TYR A 176 8.69 11.09 -2.90
CA TYR A 176 8.31 12.13 -3.85
C TYR A 176 9.54 12.78 -4.49
N ILE A 177 9.40 13.21 -5.73
CA ILE A 177 10.41 14.02 -6.44
C ILE A 177 9.78 15.32 -6.93
N PHE A 178 10.43 16.44 -6.72
CA PHE A 178 10.06 17.69 -7.38
C PHE A 178 10.41 17.64 -8.87
N GLU A 179 9.53 18.17 -9.71
CA GLU A 179 9.67 18.15 -11.16
C GLU A 179 10.98 18.76 -11.68
N GLN A 180 11.56 19.69 -10.93
CA GLN A 180 12.83 20.40 -11.28
C GLN A 180 14.04 19.94 -10.45
N SER A 181 13.90 18.87 -9.68
CA SER A 181 14.95 18.37 -8.79
C SER A 181 15.18 16.89 -9.04
N SER A 182 16.43 16.47 -8.95
CA SER A 182 16.81 15.07 -8.93
C SER A 182 16.74 14.44 -7.53
N ALA A 183 16.41 15.24 -6.51
CA ALA A 183 16.40 14.76 -5.13
C ALA A 183 15.13 13.97 -4.81
N LEU A 184 15.32 12.72 -4.42
CA LEU A 184 14.26 11.90 -3.87
C LEU A 184 13.99 12.33 -2.42
N ILE A 185 12.74 12.70 -2.14
CA ILE A 185 12.32 13.17 -0.82
C ILE A 185 11.45 12.09 -0.19
N PRO A 186 11.93 11.41 0.87
CA PRO A 186 11.06 10.59 1.68
C PRO A 186 10.07 11.51 2.41
N LEU A 187 8.79 11.25 2.24
CA LEU A 187 7.75 11.95 2.99
C LEU A 187 7.69 11.37 4.42
N PRO A 188 7.40 12.22 5.43
CA PRO A 188 7.47 11.76 6.82
C PRO A 188 6.52 10.59 7.07
N MET A 189 7.06 9.56 7.72
CA MET A 189 6.29 8.45 8.28
C MET A 189 6.14 8.70 9.78
N MET A 190 5.11 9.41 10.17
CA MET A 190 4.72 9.49 11.57
C MET A 190 3.65 8.43 11.83
N PRO A 191 3.75 7.65 12.92
CA PRO A 191 2.65 6.77 13.31
C PRO A 191 1.45 7.66 13.69
N VAL A 192 0.40 7.60 12.89
CA VAL A 192 -0.86 8.30 13.13
C VAL A 192 -1.89 7.26 13.51
N GLU A 193 -2.52 7.47 14.64
CA GLU A 193 -3.65 6.66 15.09
C GLU A 193 -4.90 7.53 15.20
N PHE A 194 -6.01 7.01 14.78
CA PHE A 194 -7.30 7.65 15.03
C PHE A 194 -7.72 7.44 16.48
N ALA A 195 -8.36 8.44 17.06
CA ALA A 195 -8.95 8.36 18.39
C ALA A 195 -10.19 7.43 18.36
N ARG A 196 -9.95 6.11 18.38
CA ARG A 196 -11.00 5.06 18.25
C ARG A 196 -12.17 5.31 19.21
N SER A 197 -11.89 5.67 20.47
CA SER A 197 -12.92 5.93 21.46
C SER A 197 -13.90 7.04 21.08
N ARG A 198 -13.46 8.00 20.25
CA ARG A 198 -14.32 9.08 19.72
C ARG A 198 -15.10 8.67 18.47
N LEU A 199 -14.57 7.73 17.71
CA LEU A 199 -15.13 7.28 16.44
C LEU A 199 -16.03 6.05 16.59
N GLU A 200 -15.78 5.23 17.61
CA GLU A 200 -16.56 4.02 17.90
C GLU A 200 -18.08 4.28 18.02
N PRO A 201 -18.56 5.36 18.63
CA PRO A 201 -19.98 5.69 18.64
C PRO A 201 -20.60 5.89 17.24
N LEU A 202 -19.78 6.24 16.25
CA LEU A 202 -20.24 6.42 14.86
C LEU A 202 -20.23 5.13 14.05
N ARG A 203 -19.65 4.03 14.57
CA ARG A 203 -19.54 2.74 13.87
C ARG A 203 -20.87 2.29 13.23
N PRO A 204 -22.03 2.28 13.92
CA PRO A 204 -23.27 1.82 13.30
C PRO A 204 -23.70 2.70 12.10
N LEU A 205 -23.40 4.01 12.17
CA LEU A 205 -23.68 4.93 11.08
C LEU A 205 -22.75 4.70 9.89
N LEU A 206 -21.45 4.54 10.13
CA LEU A 206 -20.45 4.27 9.11
C LEU A 206 -20.72 2.93 8.42
N GLU A 207 -21.02 1.89 9.18
CA GLU A 207 -21.40 0.56 8.68
C GLU A 207 -22.63 0.64 7.78
N ARG A 208 -23.64 1.37 8.20
CA ARG A 208 -24.85 1.54 7.42
C ARG A 208 -24.57 2.27 6.10
N ILE A 209 -23.78 3.36 6.10
CA ILE A 209 -23.41 4.07 4.88
C ILE A 209 -22.60 3.14 3.96
N GLN A 210 -21.71 2.34 4.51
CA GLN A 210 -20.91 1.40 3.74
C GLN A 210 -21.78 0.34 3.04
N ASN A 211 -22.84 -0.12 3.71
CA ASN A 211 -23.78 -1.13 3.19
C ASN A 211 -24.80 -0.54 2.20
N GLU A 212 -25.31 0.66 2.47
CA GLU A 212 -26.35 1.34 1.68
C GLU A 212 -25.78 2.29 0.63
N THR A 213 -24.46 2.52 0.65
CA THR A 213 -23.71 3.47 -0.20
C THR A 213 -23.95 4.94 0.18
N ALA A 214 -25.15 5.31 0.59
CA ALA A 214 -25.51 6.66 1.04
C ALA A 214 -26.70 6.62 1.99
N ILE A 215 -26.83 7.63 2.86
CA ILE A 215 -27.97 7.82 3.77
C ILE A 215 -28.54 9.23 3.64
N PRO A 216 -29.79 9.48 4.07
CA PRO A 216 -30.32 10.85 4.13
C PRO A 216 -29.52 11.77 5.05
N ARG A 217 -29.21 12.99 4.60
CA ARG A 217 -28.50 14.00 5.40
C ARG A 217 -29.15 14.24 6.77
N ALA A 218 -30.47 14.22 6.84
CA ALA A 218 -31.21 14.40 8.09
C ALA A 218 -30.92 13.33 9.15
N GLU A 219 -30.50 12.14 8.75
CA GLU A 219 -30.09 11.08 9.68
C GLU A 219 -28.67 11.32 10.21
N LEU A 220 -27.73 11.75 9.34
CA LEU A 220 -26.42 12.18 9.77
C LEU A 220 -26.52 13.33 10.79
N ASP A 221 -27.37 14.33 10.52
CA ASP A 221 -27.54 15.49 11.40
C ASP A 221 -28.05 15.12 12.81
N LYS A 222 -28.83 14.05 12.91
CA LYS A 222 -29.31 13.53 14.20
C LYS A 222 -28.23 12.72 14.95
N ALA A 223 -27.34 12.07 14.22
CA ALA A 223 -26.30 11.21 14.79
C ALA A 223 -25.06 11.99 15.23
N LEU A 224 -24.77 13.13 14.60
CA LEU A 224 -23.63 13.96 14.94
C LEU A 224 -23.89 14.79 16.21
N PRO A 225 -22.90 14.91 17.10
CA PRO A 225 -23.02 15.75 18.29
C PRO A 225 -23.21 17.23 17.88
N SER A 226 -23.87 17.98 18.75
CA SER A 226 -24.01 19.43 18.58
C SER A 226 -22.72 20.12 19.03
N PHE A 227 -22.13 20.96 18.19
CA PHE A 227 -20.96 21.84 18.43
C PHE A 227 -19.57 21.26 18.20
N ALA A 228 -18.55 21.89 18.63
CA ALA A 228 -17.11 21.90 18.35
C ALA A 228 -16.46 20.66 17.64
N GLU A 229 -16.97 19.48 17.88
CA GLU A 229 -16.48 18.26 17.18
C GLU A 229 -17.23 17.98 15.88
N ARG A 230 -18.36 18.63 15.64
CA ARG A 230 -19.21 18.39 14.48
C ARG A 230 -18.48 18.67 13.16
N GLU A 231 -17.77 19.78 13.07
CA GLU A 231 -17.04 20.18 11.86
C GLU A 231 -15.98 19.13 11.47
N ILE A 232 -15.27 18.59 12.47
CA ILE A 232 -14.29 17.54 12.27
C ILE A 232 -14.96 16.25 11.78
N LEU A 233 -16.06 15.86 12.44
CA LEU A 233 -16.79 14.64 12.10
C LEU A 233 -17.54 14.78 10.76
N GLU A 234 -18.00 15.95 10.40
CA GLU A 234 -18.59 16.20 9.08
C GLU A 234 -17.63 15.96 7.92
N SER A 235 -16.31 16.15 8.14
CA SER A 235 -15.30 15.86 7.12
C SER A 235 -15.21 14.37 6.73
N LEU A 236 -15.80 13.47 7.53
CA LEU A 236 -15.89 12.05 7.23
C LEU A 236 -16.93 11.73 6.16
N PHE A 237 -17.77 12.70 5.82
CA PHE A 237 -18.91 12.50 4.92
C PHE A 237 -18.82 13.45 3.73
N GLU A 238 -19.38 13.02 2.61
CA GLU A 238 -19.45 13.79 1.37
C GLU A 238 -20.91 13.85 0.90
N ASP A 239 -21.36 15.03 0.51
CA ASP A 239 -22.67 15.19 -0.12
C ASP A 239 -22.63 14.59 -1.53
N VAL A 240 -23.52 13.65 -1.79
CA VAL A 240 -23.63 12.96 -3.09
C VAL A 240 -24.87 13.42 -3.89
N GLY A 241 -25.49 14.51 -3.45
CA GLY A 241 -26.68 15.08 -4.08
C GLY A 241 -27.98 14.51 -3.53
N GLN A 242 -29.09 15.13 -3.92
CA GLN A 242 -30.47 14.74 -3.55
C GLN A 242 -30.70 14.61 -2.02
N GLY A 243 -29.95 15.37 -1.21
CA GLY A 243 -30.03 15.30 0.24
C GLY A 243 -29.46 14.01 0.84
N GLN A 244 -28.61 13.32 0.10
CA GLN A 244 -27.91 12.10 0.52
C GLN A 244 -26.45 12.39 0.83
N VAL A 245 -25.89 11.63 1.78
CA VAL A 245 -24.46 11.68 2.14
C VAL A 245 -23.86 10.30 2.11
N SER A 246 -22.61 10.22 1.67
CA SER A 246 -21.78 9.01 1.66
C SER A 246 -20.50 9.22 2.47
N LEU A 247 -19.68 8.19 2.60
CA LEU A 247 -18.36 8.35 3.20
C LEU A 247 -17.47 9.20 2.28
N SER A 248 -16.80 10.19 2.85
CA SER A 248 -15.68 10.82 2.18
C SER A 248 -14.49 9.84 2.12
N PRO A 249 -13.44 10.11 1.32
CA PRO A 249 -12.22 9.28 1.34
C PRO A 249 -11.60 9.15 2.73
N VAL A 250 -11.68 10.19 3.56
CA VAL A 250 -11.20 10.14 4.96
C VAL A 250 -12.14 9.31 5.81
N GLY A 251 -13.46 9.44 5.64
CA GLY A 251 -14.46 8.61 6.32
C GLY A 251 -14.28 7.12 6.00
N PHE A 252 -13.99 6.80 4.74
CA PHE A 252 -13.69 5.44 4.34
C PHE A 252 -12.40 4.93 5.00
N LEU A 253 -11.32 5.72 5.06
CA LEU A 253 -10.09 5.34 5.77
C LEU A 253 -10.35 5.07 7.25
N ILE A 254 -11.18 5.90 7.89
CA ILE A 254 -11.57 5.70 9.29
C ILE A 254 -12.39 4.43 9.46
N TRP A 255 -13.35 4.17 8.57
CA TRP A 255 -14.12 2.93 8.58
C TRP A 255 -13.19 1.71 8.49
N GLU A 256 -12.29 1.68 7.53
CA GLU A 256 -11.30 0.62 7.37
C GLU A 256 -10.44 0.42 8.62
N GLU A 257 -10.06 1.49 9.32
CA GLU A 257 -9.29 1.41 10.56
C GLU A 257 -10.16 0.95 11.75
N LEU A 258 -11.44 1.29 11.78
CA LEU A 258 -12.36 0.78 12.81
C LEU A 258 -12.66 -0.71 12.64
N GLU A 259 -12.77 -1.18 11.41
CA GLU A 259 -12.98 -2.59 11.09
C GLU A 259 -11.70 -3.43 11.30
N ARG A 260 -10.54 -2.82 11.35
CA ARG A 260 -9.32 -3.54 11.69
C ARG A 260 -9.40 -4.09 13.11
N PRO A 261 -9.15 -5.38 13.29
CA PRO A 261 -9.06 -5.95 14.62
C PRO A 261 -8.06 -5.16 15.48
N THR A 262 -8.42 -4.89 16.72
CA THR A 262 -7.50 -4.29 17.70
C THR A 262 -6.36 -5.24 18.05
N ALA A 263 -6.54 -6.52 17.74
CA ALA A 263 -5.56 -7.58 17.88
C ALA A 263 -5.18 -8.11 16.49
N LEU A 264 -3.92 -8.52 16.35
CA LEU A 264 -3.49 -9.26 15.17
C LEU A 264 -4.11 -10.66 15.21
N VAL A 265 -4.44 -11.19 14.04
CA VAL A 265 -4.84 -12.60 13.93
C VAL A 265 -3.63 -13.42 13.54
N PRO A 266 -3.22 -14.40 14.34
CA PRO A 266 -2.06 -15.22 14.02
C PRO A 266 -2.38 -16.24 12.90
N TYR A 267 -1.45 -16.35 11.98
CA TYR A 267 -1.42 -17.33 10.90
C TYR A 267 -0.09 -18.08 10.94
N LEU A 268 -0.13 -19.39 10.93
CA LEU A 268 1.05 -20.23 10.95
C LEU A 268 1.34 -20.76 9.55
N SER A 269 2.59 -20.67 9.13
CA SER A 269 3.06 -21.38 7.95
C SER A 269 2.96 -22.89 8.17
N ARG A 270 2.97 -23.67 7.07
CA ARG A 270 3.04 -25.13 7.17
C ARG A 270 4.20 -25.59 8.04
N ARG A 271 5.37 -24.95 7.91
CA ARG A 271 6.56 -25.28 8.74
C ARG A 271 6.37 -24.89 10.19
N ALA A 272 5.77 -23.72 10.45
CA ALA A 272 5.48 -23.31 11.83
C ALA A 272 4.48 -24.23 12.52
N LEU A 273 3.53 -24.81 11.78
CA LEU A 273 2.63 -25.86 12.32
C LEU A 273 3.40 -27.13 12.69
N ASP A 274 4.32 -27.60 11.84
CA ASP A 274 5.17 -28.75 12.14
C ASP A 274 6.10 -28.48 13.33
N ASP A 275 6.65 -27.25 13.41
CA ASP A 275 7.51 -26.80 14.52
C ASP A 275 6.69 -26.72 15.83
N LEU A 276 5.46 -26.19 15.77
CA LEU A 276 4.54 -26.09 16.91
C LEU A 276 4.24 -27.46 17.52
N LEU A 277 3.98 -28.46 16.68
CA LEU A 277 3.72 -29.84 17.15
C LEU A 277 4.92 -30.45 17.85
N LYS A 278 6.15 -30.11 17.47
CA LYS A 278 7.39 -30.58 18.11
C LYS A 278 7.63 -29.93 19.48
N VAL A 279 7.23 -28.66 19.62
CA VAL A 279 7.48 -27.86 20.83
C VAL A 279 6.34 -28.03 21.85
N ARG A 280 5.12 -28.36 21.41
CA ARG A 280 3.99 -28.70 22.29
C ARG A 280 4.35 -29.89 23.18
N GLY A 281 4.18 -29.72 24.49
CA GLY A 281 4.50 -30.77 25.47
C GLY A 281 5.90 -30.72 26.03
N THR A 282 6.75 -29.79 25.62
CA THR A 282 8.00 -29.49 26.31
C THR A 282 7.70 -28.74 27.59
N GLU A 283 8.23 -29.19 28.73
CA GLU A 283 7.94 -28.65 30.06
C GLU A 283 8.20 -27.13 30.11
N GLY A 284 7.19 -26.34 30.50
CA GLY A 284 7.26 -24.89 30.58
C GLY A 284 7.10 -24.12 29.26
N CYS A 285 6.80 -24.79 28.14
CA CYS A 285 6.57 -24.16 26.84
C CYS A 285 5.10 -24.27 26.42
N ASN A 286 4.40 -23.14 26.34
CA ASN A 286 3.13 -23.03 25.68
C ASN A 286 3.22 -22.01 24.55
N PRO A 287 3.65 -22.40 23.37
CA PRO A 287 3.84 -21.51 22.24
C PRO A 287 2.51 -20.90 21.76
N ASP A 288 1.40 -21.61 21.90
CA ASP A 288 0.06 -21.12 21.52
C ASP A 288 -0.31 -19.88 22.31
N ASP A 289 -0.18 -19.94 23.66
CA ASP A 289 -0.50 -18.81 24.54
C ASP A 289 0.44 -17.62 24.28
N TYR A 290 1.68 -17.88 23.94
CA TYR A 290 2.61 -16.81 23.63
C TYR A 290 2.24 -16.11 22.32
N ILE A 291 1.95 -16.86 21.27
CA ILE A 291 1.51 -16.33 19.98
C ILE A 291 0.22 -15.54 20.17
N ALA A 292 -0.74 -16.08 20.93
CA ALA A 292 -1.99 -15.41 21.24
C ALA A 292 -1.76 -14.06 21.95
N ARG A 293 -0.93 -14.04 22.99
CA ARG A 293 -0.62 -12.81 23.75
C ARG A 293 0.04 -11.73 22.88
N VAL A 294 1.05 -12.09 22.08
CA VAL A 294 1.72 -11.11 21.21
C VAL A 294 0.82 -10.65 20.07
N ALA A 295 -0.11 -11.48 19.63
CA ALA A 295 -1.10 -11.11 18.64
C ALA A 295 -2.14 -10.11 19.21
N CYS A 296 -2.54 -10.29 20.48
CA CYS A 296 -3.55 -9.45 21.12
C CYS A 296 -3.01 -8.11 21.66
N SER A 297 -1.68 -7.91 21.74
CA SER A 297 -1.09 -6.70 22.33
C SER A 297 0.10 -6.21 21.52
N PRO A 298 -0.01 -5.02 20.88
CA PRO A 298 1.13 -4.37 20.21
C PRO A 298 2.32 -4.15 21.15
N GLU A 299 2.08 -3.91 22.44
CA GLU A 299 3.10 -3.72 23.46
C GLU A 299 3.86 -5.02 23.71
N GLN A 300 3.14 -6.15 23.84
CA GLN A 300 3.76 -7.48 23.98
C GLN A 300 4.55 -7.87 22.74
N LEU A 301 4.06 -7.53 21.56
CA LEU A 301 4.77 -7.74 20.32
C LEU A 301 6.07 -6.94 20.29
N ALA A 302 6.04 -5.67 20.69
CA ALA A 302 7.22 -4.80 20.74
C ALA A 302 8.25 -5.28 21.78
N VAL A 303 7.80 -5.66 22.99
CA VAL A 303 8.66 -6.20 24.04
C VAL A 303 9.29 -7.54 23.64
N GLY A 304 8.52 -8.40 22.96
CA GLY A 304 9.00 -9.70 22.46
C GLY A 304 10.00 -9.61 21.32
N LYS A 305 10.11 -8.45 20.63
CA LYS A 305 10.99 -8.28 19.48
C LYS A 305 12.46 -8.34 19.90
N HIS A 306 13.14 -9.35 19.38
CA HIS A 306 14.55 -9.64 19.73
C HIS A 306 15.51 -9.18 18.64
N GLU A 307 15.24 -9.52 17.38
CA GLU A 307 16.11 -9.18 16.26
C GLU A 307 15.29 -8.93 14.99
N SER A 308 15.70 -7.95 14.18
CA SER A 308 15.06 -7.64 12.90
C SER A 308 15.84 -8.24 11.75
N TRP A 309 15.11 -8.89 10.84
CA TRP A 309 15.62 -9.38 9.58
C TRP A 309 15.17 -8.48 8.41
N SER A 310 15.71 -8.77 7.23
CA SER A 310 15.25 -8.12 6.00
C SER A 310 13.80 -8.48 5.66
N ASN A 311 13.16 -7.67 4.81
CA ASN A 311 11.81 -7.91 4.30
C ASN A 311 10.69 -7.93 5.35
N GLY A 312 10.82 -7.14 6.43
CA GLY A 312 9.79 -7.04 7.47
C GLY A 312 9.71 -8.24 8.40
N LEU A 313 10.62 -9.21 8.26
CA LEU A 313 10.75 -10.34 9.19
C LEU A 313 11.47 -9.91 10.46
N PHE A 314 11.07 -10.48 11.59
CA PHE A 314 11.78 -10.31 12.86
C PHE A 314 11.58 -11.51 13.77
N TRP A 315 12.49 -11.65 14.72
CA TRP A 315 12.43 -12.70 15.72
C TRP A 315 11.76 -12.21 16.98
N LEU A 316 10.88 -13.03 17.54
CA LEU A 316 10.33 -12.85 18.88
C LEU A 316 10.98 -13.82 19.85
N LYS A 317 11.10 -13.35 21.10
CA LYS A 317 11.62 -14.11 22.26
C LYS A 317 10.64 -13.93 23.41
N ARG A 318 10.21 -15.00 24.03
CA ARG A 318 9.23 -15.00 25.10
C ARG A 318 9.78 -14.42 26.42
N GLY A 319 11.09 -14.60 26.68
CA GLY A 319 11.77 -14.14 27.88
C GLY A 319 13.23 -14.58 27.91
N ASP A 320 14.01 -14.14 28.90
CA ASP A 320 15.47 -14.34 28.91
C ASP A 320 15.90 -15.79 29.10
N HIS A 321 15.05 -16.63 29.66
CA HIS A 321 15.37 -18.02 29.94
C HIS A 321 14.64 -19.03 29.05
N THR A 322 13.94 -18.54 27.99
CA THR A 322 13.22 -19.42 27.08
C THR A 322 14.08 -19.82 25.90
N ARG A 323 13.97 -21.10 25.48
CA ARG A 323 14.74 -21.66 24.36
C ARG A 323 14.09 -21.40 23.01
N ASP A 324 12.78 -21.15 23.00
CA ASP A 324 11.99 -20.98 21.79
C ASP A 324 12.16 -19.56 21.19
N ARG A 325 12.25 -19.51 19.86
CA ARG A 325 12.33 -18.31 19.03
C ARG A 325 11.30 -18.40 17.92
N TYR A 326 10.63 -17.30 17.64
CA TYR A 326 9.56 -17.23 16.66
C TYR A 326 9.94 -16.25 15.56
N LEU A 327 10.07 -16.75 14.33
CA LEU A 327 10.25 -15.89 13.16
C LEU A 327 8.89 -15.44 12.69
N VAL A 328 8.65 -14.13 12.70
CA VAL A 328 7.35 -13.55 12.37
C VAL A 328 7.46 -12.36 11.43
N SER A 329 6.34 -12.02 10.79
CA SER A 329 6.10 -10.72 10.16
C SER A 329 4.68 -10.25 10.47
N VAL A 330 4.45 -8.94 10.37
CA VAL A 330 3.12 -8.36 10.45
C VAL A 330 2.72 -7.88 9.06
N GLU A 331 1.62 -8.40 8.55
CA GLU A 331 1.06 -8.04 7.24
C GLU A 331 -0.41 -7.61 7.42
N GLY A 332 -0.64 -6.28 7.42
CA GLY A 332 -1.94 -5.74 7.77
C GLY A 332 -2.33 -6.13 9.21
N TRP A 333 -3.46 -6.82 9.37
CA TRP A 333 -3.96 -7.32 10.66
C TRP A 333 -3.53 -8.76 10.98
N ARG A 334 -2.59 -9.34 10.18
CA ARG A 334 -2.11 -10.72 10.34
C ARG A 334 -0.75 -10.75 11.00
N LEU A 335 -0.60 -11.57 12.01
CA LEU A 335 0.69 -11.98 12.54
C LEU A 335 1.08 -13.29 11.85
N LEU A 336 1.96 -13.23 10.87
CA LEU A 336 2.46 -14.42 10.17
C LEU A 336 3.59 -15.04 10.97
N VAL A 337 3.39 -16.25 11.44
CA VAL A 337 4.41 -17.08 12.11
C VAL A 337 5.03 -17.99 11.08
N TRP A 338 6.29 -17.75 10.73
CA TRP A 338 7.02 -18.47 9.70
C TRP A 338 7.70 -19.73 10.24
N ARG A 339 8.32 -19.62 11.42
CA ARG A 339 9.03 -20.70 12.11
C ARG A 339 8.90 -20.57 13.62
N ILE A 340 8.99 -21.72 14.29
CA ILE A 340 9.19 -21.82 15.74
C ILE A 340 10.39 -22.74 15.94
N VAL A 341 11.51 -22.18 16.43
CA VAL A 341 12.78 -22.91 16.52
C VAL A 341 13.36 -22.84 17.91
N ASP A 342 14.22 -23.77 18.25
CA ASP A 342 15.03 -23.68 19.46
C ASP A 342 16.23 -22.73 19.29
N HIS A 343 16.97 -22.50 20.38
CA HIS A 343 18.11 -21.58 20.36
C HIS A 343 19.22 -22.05 19.43
N VAL A 344 19.43 -23.35 19.29
CA VAL A 344 20.50 -23.92 18.46
C VAL A 344 20.22 -23.70 16.98
N GLU A 345 18.99 -23.99 16.57
CA GLU A 345 18.54 -23.75 15.19
C GLU A 345 18.47 -22.24 14.88
N TYR A 346 18.07 -21.41 15.87
CA TYR A 346 18.10 -19.96 15.75
C TYR A 346 19.49 -19.42 15.46
N ASP A 347 20.51 -19.84 16.26
CA ASP A 347 21.89 -19.40 16.07
C ASP A 347 22.46 -19.85 14.72
N ALA A 348 22.10 -21.05 14.27
CA ALA A 348 22.47 -21.54 12.95
C ALA A 348 21.85 -20.67 11.82
N LEU A 349 20.60 -20.29 11.95
CA LEU A 349 19.91 -19.42 10.99
C LEU A 349 20.49 -18.01 10.96
N LEU A 350 20.84 -17.43 12.12
CA LEU A 350 21.52 -16.15 12.22
C LEU A 350 22.88 -16.17 11.53
N THR A 351 23.66 -17.22 11.75
CA THR A 351 24.99 -17.36 11.16
C THR A 351 24.93 -17.39 9.63
N LEU A 352 23.92 -18.02 9.07
CA LEU A 352 23.66 -18.05 7.62
C LEU A 352 23.25 -16.69 7.06
N ASN A 353 22.55 -15.87 7.86
CA ASN A 353 21.99 -14.60 7.40
C ASN A 353 22.99 -13.42 7.46
N HIS A 354 23.88 -13.41 8.44
CA HIS A 354 24.89 -12.35 8.59
C HIS A 354 26.06 -12.45 7.57
N LYS A 355 26.18 -13.54 6.85
CA LYS A 355 27.34 -13.76 5.98
C LYS A 355 27.21 -13.27 4.55
N THR A 356 26.00 -13.01 4.04
CA THR A 356 25.81 -12.46 2.68
C THR A 356 24.40 -11.88 2.48
N ASP A 357 24.27 -10.82 1.64
CA ASP A 357 22.99 -10.38 1.03
C ASP A 357 22.22 -11.54 0.35
N ALA A 358 22.90 -12.64 0.04
CA ALA A 358 22.31 -13.86 -0.46
C ALA A 358 21.39 -14.55 0.56
N GLY A 359 21.63 -14.42 1.88
CA GLY A 359 20.73 -14.95 2.91
C GLY A 359 19.36 -14.30 2.90
N ALA A 360 19.29 -12.99 2.69
CA ALA A 360 18.04 -12.24 2.55
C ALA A 360 17.25 -12.69 1.30
N ARG A 361 17.93 -12.94 0.19
CA ARG A 361 17.33 -13.48 -1.04
C ARG A 361 16.76 -14.88 -0.82
N VAL A 362 17.49 -15.74 -0.12
CA VAL A 362 17.04 -17.11 0.19
C VAL A 362 15.77 -17.12 1.02
N VAL A 363 15.60 -16.19 1.96
CA VAL A 363 14.35 -16.07 2.73
C VAL A 363 13.20 -15.56 1.85
N ALA A 364 13.44 -14.57 0.99
CA ALA A 364 12.45 -14.06 0.05
C ALA A 364 12.04 -15.11 -1.00
N GLU A 365 13.02 -15.83 -1.57
CA GLU A 365 12.77 -16.89 -2.56
C GLU A 365 12.07 -18.12 -1.94
N ARG A 366 12.29 -18.37 -0.65
CA ARG A 366 11.61 -19.45 0.09
C ARG A 366 10.22 -19.09 0.58
N ARG A 367 9.71 -17.87 0.35
CA ARG A 367 8.34 -17.51 0.74
C ARG A 367 7.30 -18.49 0.19
N ALA A 368 7.46 -18.96 -1.03
CA ALA A 368 6.61 -19.99 -1.62
C ALA A 368 6.64 -21.33 -0.88
N HIS A 369 7.73 -21.67 -0.18
CA HIS A 369 7.86 -22.92 0.57
C HIS A 369 7.16 -22.90 1.94
N TYR A 370 6.75 -21.73 2.41
CA TYR A 370 6.03 -21.56 3.68
C TYR A 370 4.52 -21.51 3.51
N ALA A 371 4.03 -21.19 2.32
CA ALA A 371 2.60 -21.20 2.01
C ALA A 371 2.05 -22.66 1.97
N PRO A 372 0.76 -22.85 2.30
CA PRO A 372 -0.18 -21.84 2.78
C PRO A 372 0.03 -21.49 4.24
N PHE A 373 -0.44 -20.28 4.62
CA PHE A 373 -0.57 -19.89 6.01
C PHE A 373 -1.99 -20.23 6.50
N VAL A 374 -2.08 -20.92 7.61
CA VAL A 374 -3.35 -21.35 8.20
C VAL A 374 -3.64 -20.49 9.43
N ARG A 375 -4.87 -19.97 9.52
CA ARG A 375 -5.32 -19.21 10.68
C ARG A 375 -5.23 -20.08 11.93
N MET A 376 -4.61 -19.56 12.97
CA MET A 376 -4.60 -20.19 14.27
C MET A 376 -5.91 -19.80 14.98
N GLU A 377 -6.69 -20.79 15.39
CA GLU A 377 -7.85 -20.55 16.25
C GLU A 377 -7.34 -20.25 17.66
N LEU A 378 -7.63 -19.05 18.13
CA LEU A 378 -7.42 -18.67 19.52
C LEU A 378 -8.61 -19.17 20.31
N TYR A 379 -8.38 -19.97 21.33
CA TYR A 379 -9.44 -20.35 22.25
C TYR A 379 -9.82 -19.08 23.04
N GLU A 380 -11.05 -18.62 22.87
CA GLU A 380 -11.68 -17.67 23.77
C GLU A 380 -11.98 -18.43 25.07
N ASP A 381 -11.33 -18.04 26.18
CA ASP A 381 -11.66 -18.52 27.51
C ASP A 381 -12.99 -17.94 28.01
#